data_e6897a99d8f72f686fb5fd5f574f6054
#
_entry.id   e6897a99d8f72f686fb5fd5f574f6054
#
_cell.length_a   1.000
_cell.length_b   1.000
_cell.length_c   1.000
_cell.angle_alpha   90.00
_cell.angle_beta   90.00
_cell.angle_gamma   90.00
#
_symmetry.space_group_name_H-M   'P 1'
#
loop_
_entity.id
_entity.type
_entity.pdbx_description
1 polymer ?
#
loop_
_entity_poly.entity_id
_entity_poly.type
_entity_poly.pdbx_seq_one_letter_code
_entity_poly.pdbx_strand_id
1 'polypeptide(L)'
;MILNSNNEFEIFREMHCKSSNHGLGESPPPQPTLPATLPVSETNWGDFGDLGYNHDLWLGKVNVSGENPMNHIPVPIDVFPEKTREYIEKTCIQLRKSPDFLAVACLVVVGTVVGKSRALQLEEGYLVFANLFACLVGMSGSGKSPALNKALAPIFENKLTPEYSYFVTHALSTAIYKEMLLNSLSKKKSSSILQLKDEMSGFFKIVNNKNGNEEKENFFSLFDGTPVHIIRTSTEFRGKLEKPIISLLGGLVNSSLHVLRDGSGEDGLIGRMLFGIPRTPPQGESMEADPELAEHWVKILKSLDSLTLDTGTKMPQPRRIMMDENAKVIYRKVVRMFNAIRDDKSIALGDSHYSILSKAVNQLGRLTLILTLLKHAEECVLSGTLIEPLGITVDGHTILDALKLLYYFHVNSFHVLHQIDYTSIQSCARELFNYCKTNGVKTIFKSAGYSSQFRPISKCTNGDSVEKLFDTIESLGLGIKTHGKSKTTTSGGRPPTFIKFIFDNLN
;
A
#
# COMPACT_ATOMS: atom_id res chain seq x y z
N MET A 1 -9.17 22.02 -35.22
CA MET A 1 -8.60 20.76 -35.73
C MET A 1 -8.95 19.67 -34.72
N ILE A 2 -9.87 18.84 -35.11
CA ILE A 2 -10.34 17.69 -34.28
C ILE A 2 -9.34 16.59 -34.57
N LEU A 3 -8.46 16.31 -33.64
CA LEU A 3 -7.55 15.17 -33.70
C LEU A 3 -8.33 13.90 -33.41
N ASN A 4 -8.29 12.97 -34.33
CA ASN A 4 -8.98 11.69 -34.34
C ASN A 4 -8.46 10.82 -33.19
N SER A 5 -9.33 10.42 -32.27
CA SER A 5 -9.05 9.58 -31.11
C SER A 5 -8.42 8.20 -31.43
N ASN A 6 -8.52 7.74 -32.68
CA ASN A 6 -8.01 6.42 -33.09
C ASN A 6 -6.49 6.36 -33.31
N ASN A 7 -5.82 7.49 -33.60
CA ASN A 7 -4.35 7.49 -33.81
C ASN A 7 -3.57 7.44 -32.49
N GLU A 8 -4.12 7.90 -31.39
CA GLU A 8 -3.46 7.83 -30.09
C GLU A 8 -3.43 6.40 -29.50
N PHE A 9 -4.41 5.58 -29.88
CA PHE A 9 -4.50 4.17 -29.48
C PHE A 9 -3.47 3.27 -30.20
N GLU A 10 -3.16 3.53 -31.45
CA GLU A 10 -2.14 2.79 -32.18
C GLU A 10 -0.73 3.07 -31.62
N ILE A 11 -0.45 4.30 -31.20
CA ILE A 11 0.81 4.66 -30.55
C ILE A 11 0.95 3.90 -29.23
N PHE A 12 -0.13 3.71 -28.49
CA PHE A 12 -0.16 2.97 -27.23
C PHE A 12 0.11 1.46 -27.42
N ARG A 13 -0.42 0.90 -28.51
CA ARG A 13 -0.23 -0.50 -28.89
C ARG A 13 1.17 -0.77 -29.46
N GLU A 14 1.73 0.14 -30.23
CA GLU A 14 3.10 0.03 -30.76
C GLU A 14 4.16 0.16 -29.67
N MET A 15 3.94 0.96 -28.63
CA MET A 15 4.86 1.10 -27.52
C MET A 15 4.95 -0.18 -26.65
N HIS A 16 3.87 -0.96 -26.55
CA HIS A 16 3.89 -2.24 -25.83
C HIS A 16 4.47 -3.41 -26.63
N CYS A 17 4.45 -3.33 -27.97
CA CYS A 17 4.97 -4.41 -28.82
C CYS A 17 6.49 -4.32 -29.11
N LYS A 18 7.15 -3.18 -28.91
CA LYS A 18 8.58 -3.00 -29.26
C LYS A 18 9.58 -3.41 -28.18
N SER A 19 9.16 -3.72 -26.96
CA SER A 19 10.06 -4.16 -25.88
C SER A 19 10.33 -5.67 -25.81
N SER A 20 9.78 -6.48 -26.74
CA SER A 20 9.85 -7.94 -26.66
C SER A 20 10.70 -8.65 -27.73
N ASN A 21 11.61 -7.95 -28.42
CA ASN A 21 12.52 -8.58 -29.39
C ASN A 21 13.98 -8.35 -29.05
N HIS A 22 14.52 -9.10 -28.10
CA HIS A 22 15.90 -9.61 -28.15
C HIS A 22 15.95 -11.02 -27.60
N GLY A 23 16.25 -11.95 -28.47
CA GLY A 23 16.15 -13.38 -28.27
C GLY A 23 17.30 -13.98 -27.46
N LEU A 24 17.03 -15.07 -26.92
CA LEU A 24 17.59 -16.43 -27.02
C LEU A 24 17.24 -17.23 -25.75
N GLY A 25 16.43 -18.27 -25.95
CA GLY A 25 16.58 -19.56 -25.28
C GLY A 25 16.06 -19.71 -23.87
N GLU A 26 14.91 -20.25 -23.79
CA GLU A 26 14.10 -20.86 -22.74
C GLU A 26 12.86 -20.04 -22.40
N SER A 27 11.72 -20.60 -22.77
CA SER A 27 10.42 -20.01 -22.53
C SER A 27 10.18 -19.85 -21.03
N PRO A 28 9.87 -18.64 -20.56
CA PRO A 28 9.37 -18.47 -19.21
C PRO A 28 8.03 -19.25 -19.06
N PRO A 29 7.68 -19.70 -17.85
CA PRO A 29 6.40 -20.35 -17.61
C PRO A 29 5.27 -19.45 -18.13
N PRO A 30 4.17 -20.02 -18.65
CA PRO A 30 3.12 -19.25 -19.29
C PRO A 30 2.59 -18.21 -18.29
N GLN A 31 2.76 -16.94 -18.66
CA GLN A 31 2.05 -15.86 -17.96
C GLN A 31 0.56 -16.16 -18.05
N PRO A 32 -0.23 -15.91 -17.00
CA PRO A 32 -1.67 -16.06 -17.09
C PRO A 32 -2.15 -15.18 -18.25
N THR A 33 -2.62 -15.83 -19.31
CA THR A 33 -3.27 -15.18 -20.44
C THR A 33 -4.45 -14.40 -19.90
N LEU A 34 -4.38 -13.09 -19.99
CA LEU A 34 -5.51 -12.21 -19.72
C LEU A 34 -6.68 -12.64 -20.61
N PRO A 35 -7.89 -12.83 -20.08
CA PRO A 35 -9.03 -13.22 -20.90
C PRO A 35 -9.29 -12.14 -21.95
N ALA A 36 -9.39 -12.58 -23.21
CA ALA A 36 -9.81 -11.74 -24.30
C ALA A 36 -11.24 -11.26 -24.05
N THR A 37 -11.44 -9.95 -24.07
CA THR A 37 -12.70 -9.21 -24.21
C THR A 37 -13.85 -9.59 -23.28
N LEU A 38 -14.06 -8.79 -22.24
CA LEU A 38 -15.32 -8.71 -21.50
C LEU A 38 -16.28 -7.73 -22.21
N PRO A 39 -17.61 -7.99 -22.20
CA PRO A 39 -18.58 -7.09 -22.81
C PRO A 39 -18.65 -5.75 -22.09
N VAL A 40 -18.52 -4.69 -22.84
CA VAL A 40 -18.57 -3.29 -22.43
C VAL A 40 -20.00 -2.95 -22.01
N SER A 41 -20.26 -2.67 -20.75
CA SER A 41 -21.41 -1.89 -20.31
C SER A 41 -21.06 -0.40 -20.40
N GLU A 42 -22.04 0.43 -20.74
CA GLU A 42 -21.98 1.82 -21.20
C GLU A 42 -21.33 2.86 -20.27
N THR A 43 -20.51 2.49 -19.34
CA THR A 43 -19.67 3.38 -18.55
C THR A 43 -18.27 3.45 -19.17
N ASN A 44 -17.68 4.64 -19.26
CA ASN A 44 -16.35 4.95 -19.83
C ASN A 44 -15.16 4.21 -19.17
N TRP A 45 -15.32 2.94 -18.85
CA TRP A 45 -14.32 2.07 -18.21
C TRP A 45 -13.37 1.40 -19.21
N GLY A 46 -13.53 1.66 -20.51
CA GLY A 46 -12.72 1.08 -21.58
C GLY A 46 -11.22 1.24 -21.38
N ASP A 47 -10.81 2.37 -20.78
CA ASP A 47 -9.40 2.71 -20.61
C ASP A 47 -8.65 1.78 -19.61
N PHE A 48 -9.36 1.15 -18.66
CA PHE A 48 -8.73 0.19 -17.74
C PHE A 48 -8.64 -1.23 -18.29
N GLY A 49 -9.67 -1.66 -19.01
CA GLY A 49 -9.69 -2.96 -19.69
C GLY A 49 -8.55 -3.08 -20.70
N ASP A 50 -8.29 -1.98 -21.41
CA ASP A 50 -7.20 -1.89 -22.40
C ASP A 50 -5.81 -1.93 -21.79
N LEU A 51 -5.65 -1.53 -20.51
CA LEU A 51 -4.42 -1.66 -19.74
C LEU A 51 -4.27 -3.04 -19.08
N GLY A 52 -5.24 -3.95 -19.26
CA GLY A 52 -5.19 -5.30 -18.71
C GLY A 52 -5.48 -5.40 -17.21
N TYR A 53 -6.02 -4.37 -16.59
CA TYR A 53 -6.37 -4.37 -15.17
C TYR A 53 -7.79 -4.87 -14.92
N ASN A 54 -7.97 -5.71 -13.91
CA ASN A 54 -9.28 -6.17 -13.50
C ASN A 54 -10.00 -5.06 -12.72
N HIS A 55 -11.07 -4.52 -13.32
CA HIS A 55 -11.90 -3.46 -12.74
C HIS A 55 -12.49 -3.85 -11.38
N ASP A 56 -12.92 -5.09 -11.18
CA ASP A 56 -13.50 -5.53 -9.92
C ASP A 56 -12.48 -5.54 -8.77
N LEU A 57 -11.19 -5.76 -9.07
CA LEU A 57 -10.12 -5.65 -8.09
C LEU A 57 -9.86 -4.19 -7.68
N TRP A 58 -9.99 -3.22 -8.61
CA TRP A 58 -9.93 -1.81 -8.26
C TRP A 58 -11.08 -1.36 -7.36
N LEU A 59 -12.22 -2.03 -7.45
CA LEU A 59 -13.40 -1.79 -6.62
C LEU A 59 -13.38 -2.59 -5.30
N GLY A 60 -12.36 -3.41 -5.07
CA GLY A 60 -12.33 -4.30 -3.92
C GLY A 60 -13.41 -5.38 -3.95
N LYS A 61 -14.04 -5.61 -5.11
CA LYS A 61 -15.00 -6.71 -5.31
C LYS A 61 -14.23 -8.02 -5.43
N VAL A 62 -14.11 -8.71 -4.32
CA VAL A 62 -13.50 -10.03 -4.26
C VAL A 62 -14.61 -11.06 -4.18
N ASN A 63 -14.66 -11.99 -5.12
CA ASN A 63 -15.55 -13.15 -5.01
C ASN A 63 -15.08 -14.02 -3.84
N VAL A 64 -15.83 -13.98 -2.74
CA VAL A 64 -15.61 -14.78 -1.53
C VAL A 64 -16.22 -16.15 -1.72
N SER A 65 -15.90 -16.85 -2.80
CA SER A 65 -16.14 -18.28 -2.87
C SER A 65 -14.96 -18.98 -2.20
N GLY A 66 -15.19 -19.57 -1.07
CA GLY A 66 -14.39 -20.30 -0.09
C GLY A 66 -13.06 -21.00 -0.45
N GLU A 67 -12.56 -20.91 -1.66
CA GLU A 67 -11.28 -21.44 -2.09
C GLU A 67 -10.37 -20.29 -2.53
N ASN A 68 -9.48 -19.90 -1.63
CA ASN A 68 -8.38 -18.97 -1.82
C ASN A 68 -8.82 -17.54 -2.24
N PRO A 69 -9.13 -16.67 -1.27
CA PRO A 69 -9.49 -15.31 -1.57
C PRO A 69 -8.29 -14.60 -2.17
N MET A 70 -8.39 -14.23 -3.40
CA MET A 70 -7.42 -13.47 -4.19
C MET A 70 -6.23 -14.26 -4.71
N ASN A 71 -6.17 -14.37 -6.01
CA ASN A 71 -4.92 -14.52 -6.71
C ASN A 71 -4.02 -13.36 -6.30
N HIS A 72 -3.09 -13.61 -5.37
CA HIS A 72 -2.08 -12.62 -5.01
C HIS A 72 -1.37 -12.16 -6.29
N ILE A 73 -1.54 -10.88 -6.62
CA ILE A 73 -0.81 -10.28 -7.72
C ILE A 73 0.65 -10.17 -7.27
N PRO A 74 1.63 -10.63 -8.05
CA PRO A 74 3.04 -10.43 -7.71
C PRO A 74 3.37 -8.94 -7.78
N VAL A 75 4.35 -8.53 -6.99
CA VAL A 75 4.96 -7.22 -7.23
C VAL A 75 5.48 -7.17 -8.68
N PRO A 76 5.11 -6.13 -9.45
CA PRO A 76 5.58 -6.00 -10.84
C PRO A 76 7.05 -5.58 -10.85
N ILE A 77 7.96 -6.55 -10.78
CA ILE A 77 9.41 -6.26 -10.73
C ILE A 77 9.96 -5.76 -12.07
N ASP A 78 9.23 -5.95 -13.16
CA ASP A 78 9.56 -5.43 -14.50
C ASP A 78 9.56 -3.89 -14.56
N VAL A 79 8.94 -3.20 -13.62
CA VAL A 79 8.94 -1.73 -13.55
C VAL A 79 10.25 -1.15 -13.01
N PHE A 80 11.05 -1.97 -12.32
CA PHE A 80 12.36 -1.54 -11.85
C PHE A 80 13.40 -1.53 -12.97
N PRO A 81 14.37 -0.61 -12.95
CA PRO A 81 15.45 -0.65 -13.92
C PRO A 81 16.28 -1.93 -13.76
N GLU A 82 17.01 -2.31 -14.81
CA GLU A 82 17.55 -3.66 -15.00
C GLU A 82 18.38 -4.16 -13.82
N LYS A 83 19.36 -3.40 -13.37
CA LYS A 83 20.27 -3.84 -12.31
C LYS A 83 19.60 -3.85 -10.93
N THR A 84 18.69 -2.93 -10.69
CA THR A 84 17.87 -2.94 -9.48
C THR A 84 16.94 -4.17 -9.47
N ARG A 85 16.34 -4.51 -10.62
CA ARG A 85 15.53 -5.72 -10.76
C ARG A 85 16.36 -6.98 -10.50
N GLU A 86 17.52 -7.12 -11.15
CA GLU A 86 18.44 -8.23 -10.92
C GLU A 86 18.84 -8.34 -9.44
N TYR A 87 19.13 -7.22 -8.78
CA TYR A 87 19.43 -7.19 -7.36
C TYR A 87 18.28 -7.76 -6.51
N ILE A 88 17.03 -7.34 -6.79
CA ILE A 88 15.85 -7.84 -6.08
C ILE A 88 15.69 -9.34 -6.32
N GLU A 89 15.69 -9.78 -7.58
CA GLU A 89 15.47 -11.18 -7.95
C GLU A 89 16.54 -12.11 -7.34
N LYS A 90 17.82 -11.85 -7.59
CA LYS A 90 18.91 -12.71 -7.11
C LYS A 90 19.00 -12.72 -5.58
N THR A 91 18.81 -11.56 -4.94
CA THR A 91 18.76 -11.50 -3.46
C THR A 91 17.61 -12.31 -2.89
N CYS A 92 16.46 -12.29 -3.53
CA CYS A 92 15.30 -13.08 -3.07
C CYS A 92 15.48 -14.58 -3.30
N ILE A 93 16.13 -15.00 -4.39
CA ILE A 93 16.53 -16.40 -4.61
C ILE A 93 17.51 -16.83 -3.52
N GLN A 94 18.54 -16.03 -3.23
CA GLN A 94 19.51 -16.27 -2.14
C GLN A 94 18.82 -16.46 -0.79
N LEU A 95 17.88 -15.57 -0.46
CA LEU A 95 17.14 -15.61 0.79
C LEU A 95 16.05 -16.69 0.82
N ARG A 96 15.70 -17.29 -0.32
CA ARG A 96 14.53 -18.17 -0.50
C ARG A 96 13.24 -17.46 -0.03
N LYS A 97 13.06 -16.21 -0.43
CA LYS A 97 11.93 -15.37 -0.05
C LYS A 97 11.29 -14.72 -1.27
N SER A 98 10.00 -14.39 -1.15
CA SER A 98 9.27 -13.66 -2.18
C SER A 98 9.90 -12.28 -2.43
N PRO A 99 9.94 -11.79 -3.68
CA PRO A 99 10.47 -10.47 -4.02
C PRO A 99 9.64 -9.31 -3.45
N ASP A 100 8.37 -9.55 -3.08
CA ASP A 100 7.45 -8.51 -2.63
C ASP A 100 8.02 -7.64 -1.51
N PHE A 101 8.62 -8.26 -0.49
CA PHE A 101 9.13 -7.50 0.65
C PHE A 101 10.34 -6.66 0.30
N LEU A 102 11.28 -7.22 -0.48
CA LEU A 102 12.49 -6.51 -0.84
C LEU A 102 12.19 -5.37 -1.82
N ALA A 103 11.34 -5.61 -2.82
CA ALA A 103 10.92 -4.59 -3.78
C ALA A 103 10.24 -3.39 -3.08
N VAL A 104 9.28 -3.65 -2.18
CA VAL A 104 8.61 -2.61 -1.41
C VAL A 104 9.61 -1.86 -0.51
N ALA A 105 10.51 -2.57 0.16
CA ALA A 105 11.53 -1.94 1.00
C ALA A 105 12.49 -1.05 0.16
N CYS A 106 12.91 -1.49 -1.02
CA CYS A 106 13.74 -0.70 -1.93
C CYS A 106 13.05 0.61 -2.35
N LEU A 107 11.75 0.58 -2.68
CA LEU A 107 10.99 1.80 -2.99
C LEU A 107 10.99 2.80 -1.83
N VAL A 108 10.77 2.32 -0.60
CA VAL A 108 10.78 3.19 0.59
C VAL A 108 12.17 3.74 0.86
N VAL A 109 13.22 2.94 0.67
CA VAL A 109 14.62 3.37 0.85
C VAL A 109 14.97 4.44 -0.17
N VAL A 110 14.64 4.26 -1.46
CA VAL A 110 14.82 5.29 -2.48
C VAL A 110 14.11 6.58 -2.08
N GLY A 111 12.83 6.50 -1.72
CA GLY A 111 12.07 7.67 -1.28
C GLY A 111 12.68 8.38 -0.06
N THR A 112 13.22 7.60 0.87
CA THR A 112 13.93 8.13 2.05
C THR A 112 15.21 8.84 1.65
N VAL A 113 16.03 8.24 0.78
CA VAL A 113 17.31 8.82 0.35
C VAL A 113 17.11 10.11 -0.45
N VAL A 114 16.11 10.14 -1.32
CA VAL A 114 15.71 11.35 -2.07
C VAL A 114 15.22 12.47 -1.13
N GLY A 115 14.42 12.12 -0.14
CA GLY A 115 13.89 13.06 0.86
C GLY A 115 13.19 14.26 0.24
N LYS A 116 13.59 15.46 0.68
CA LYS A 116 13.05 16.73 0.18
C LYS A 116 13.78 17.28 -1.03
N SER A 117 14.84 16.65 -1.51
CA SER A 117 15.67 17.21 -2.58
C SER A 117 14.89 17.36 -3.89
N ARG A 118 13.90 16.51 -4.12
CA ARG A 118 13.06 16.50 -5.32
C ARG A 118 11.58 16.42 -4.96
N ALA A 119 10.75 17.09 -5.77
CA ALA A 119 9.31 16.99 -5.71
C ALA A 119 8.74 16.95 -7.13
N LEU A 120 7.78 16.07 -7.37
CA LEU A 120 7.05 16.01 -8.64
C LEU A 120 5.89 17.02 -8.59
N GLN A 121 5.81 17.89 -9.59
CA GLN A 121 4.68 18.78 -9.78
C GLN A 121 3.58 18.03 -10.55
N LEU A 122 2.49 17.70 -9.86
CA LEU A 122 1.33 17.06 -10.45
C LEU A 122 0.44 18.06 -11.19
N GLU A 123 0.18 19.18 -10.52
CA GLU A 123 -0.58 20.32 -11.04
C GLU A 123 0.08 21.63 -10.59
N GLU A 124 -0.36 22.76 -11.09
CA GLU A 124 0.16 24.05 -10.68
C GLU A 124 -0.01 24.26 -9.16
N GLY A 125 1.09 24.47 -8.47
CA GLY A 125 1.11 24.62 -7.01
C GLY A 125 1.01 23.33 -6.20
N TYR A 126 0.74 22.18 -6.83
CA TYR A 126 0.62 20.89 -6.14
C TYR A 126 1.86 20.02 -6.34
N LEU A 127 2.61 19.83 -5.27
CA LEU A 127 3.85 19.06 -5.24
C LEU A 127 3.70 17.80 -4.39
N VAL A 128 4.23 16.68 -4.86
CA VAL A 128 4.37 15.45 -4.08
C VAL A 128 5.82 15.08 -3.89
N PHE A 129 6.13 14.51 -2.73
CA PHE A 129 7.47 14.07 -2.36
C PHE A 129 7.58 12.55 -2.49
N ALA A 130 8.82 12.03 -2.46
CA ALA A 130 9.10 10.60 -2.64
C ALA A 130 8.84 9.74 -1.39
N ASN A 131 8.35 10.30 -0.29
CA ASN A 131 8.13 9.54 0.94
C ASN A 131 6.95 8.57 0.82
N LEU A 132 7.13 7.36 1.37
CA LEU A 132 6.12 6.32 1.39
C LEU A 132 5.87 5.82 2.82
N PHE A 133 4.64 5.40 3.08
CA PHE A 133 4.28 4.60 4.24
C PHE A 133 4.01 3.17 3.79
N ALA A 134 4.84 2.23 4.19
CA ALA A 134 4.71 0.84 3.76
C ALA A 134 4.72 -0.13 4.94
N CYS A 135 3.91 -1.18 4.81
CA CYS A 135 3.78 -2.25 5.78
C CYS A 135 3.93 -3.61 5.10
N LEU A 136 4.90 -4.41 5.54
CA LEU A 136 5.15 -5.76 5.06
C LEU A 136 4.32 -6.73 5.89
N VAL A 137 3.26 -7.28 5.28
CA VAL A 137 2.31 -8.17 5.96
C VAL A 137 2.63 -9.62 5.63
N GLY A 138 2.79 -10.45 6.66
CA GLY A 138 3.05 -11.88 6.47
C GLY A 138 3.26 -12.62 7.78
N MET A 139 3.22 -13.94 7.73
CA MET A 139 3.45 -14.78 8.90
C MET A 139 4.82 -14.52 9.54
N SER A 140 4.99 -14.92 10.81
CA SER A 140 6.32 -14.94 11.43
C SER A 140 7.25 -15.85 10.61
N GLY A 141 8.51 -15.43 10.42
CA GLY A 141 9.48 -16.19 9.61
C GLY A 141 9.30 -16.05 8.08
N SER A 142 8.33 -15.26 7.57
CA SER A 142 8.11 -15.07 6.13
C SER A 142 9.23 -14.31 5.41
N GLY A 143 10.19 -13.72 6.13
CA GLY A 143 11.34 -13.04 5.53
C GLY A 143 11.28 -11.52 5.53
N LYS A 144 10.38 -10.91 6.34
CA LYS A 144 10.30 -9.45 6.48
C LYS A 144 11.62 -8.83 6.89
N SER A 145 12.16 -9.20 8.04
CA SER A 145 13.41 -8.62 8.57
C SER A 145 14.63 -8.86 7.66
N PRO A 146 14.86 -10.06 7.06
CA PRO A 146 15.91 -10.22 6.05
C PRO A 146 15.78 -9.27 4.85
N ALA A 147 14.58 -9.08 4.33
CA ALA A 147 14.34 -8.15 3.20
C ALA A 147 14.62 -6.69 3.60
N LEU A 148 14.16 -6.27 4.79
CA LEU A 148 14.45 -4.95 5.33
C LEU A 148 15.96 -4.71 5.48
N ASN A 149 16.69 -5.68 6.05
CA ASN A 149 18.12 -5.58 6.24
C ASN A 149 18.88 -5.45 4.91
N LYS A 150 18.49 -6.21 3.88
CA LYS A 150 19.12 -6.10 2.56
C LYS A 150 18.86 -4.74 1.91
N ALA A 151 17.64 -4.25 1.91
CA ALA A 151 17.31 -2.94 1.34
C ALA A 151 18.04 -1.80 2.06
N LEU A 152 18.15 -1.88 3.40
CA LEU A 152 18.72 -0.86 4.28
C LEU A 152 20.23 -1.00 4.52
N ALA A 153 20.87 -2.08 4.06
CA ALA A 153 22.30 -2.33 4.28
C ALA A 153 23.18 -1.10 3.96
N PRO A 154 22.98 -0.37 2.84
CA PRO A 154 23.80 0.81 2.54
C PRO A 154 23.70 1.93 3.59
N ILE A 155 22.55 2.05 4.26
CA ILE A 155 22.32 3.02 5.34
C ILE A 155 22.95 2.52 6.64
N PHE A 156 22.69 1.28 7.04
CA PHE A 156 23.19 0.71 8.27
C PHE A 156 24.70 0.53 8.32
N GLU A 157 25.29 0.24 7.16
CA GLU A 157 26.75 0.08 7.03
C GLU A 157 27.47 1.42 6.78
N ASN A 158 26.79 2.56 6.94
CA ASN A 158 27.34 3.90 6.74
C ASN A 158 28.02 4.08 5.36
N LYS A 159 27.51 3.41 4.34
CA LYS A 159 28.04 3.51 2.97
C LYS A 159 27.56 4.76 2.23
N LEU A 160 26.54 5.44 2.75
CA LEU A 160 26.07 6.75 2.28
C LEU A 160 26.81 7.87 3.01
N THR A 161 26.64 9.10 2.57
CA THR A 161 27.38 10.25 3.11
C THR A 161 27.13 10.42 4.61
N PRO A 162 28.17 10.43 5.47
CA PRO A 162 28.02 10.47 6.94
C PRO A 162 27.30 11.72 7.47
N GLU A 163 27.31 12.82 6.73
CA GLU A 163 26.66 14.08 7.07
C GLU A 163 25.11 13.98 7.11
N TYR A 164 24.56 12.89 6.61
CA TYR A 164 23.13 12.63 6.53
C TYR A 164 22.78 11.40 7.34
N SER A 165 22.69 11.56 8.64
CA SER A 165 22.12 10.54 9.52
C SER A 165 20.66 10.34 9.11
N TYR A 166 20.40 9.29 8.33
CA TYR A 166 19.04 8.80 8.16
C TYR A 166 18.58 8.29 9.52
N PHE A 167 17.75 9.07 10.19
CA PHE A 167 17.25 8.68 11.49
C PHE A 167 16.30 7.50 11.34
N VAL A 168 16.87 6.33 11.52
CA VAL A 168 16.08 5.13 11.71
C VAL A 168 15.62 5.13 13.15
N THR A 169 14.34 5.40 13.35
CA THR A 169 13.79 5.53 14.69
C THR A 169 12.62 4.60 14.94
N HIS A 170 12.52 4.16 16.18
CA HIS A 170 11.41 3.32 16.63
C HIS A 170 10.21 4.15 17.15
N ALA A 171 10.40 5.41 17.47
CA ALA A 171 9.31 6.28 17.96
C ALA A 171 9.46 7.71 17.44
N LEU A 172 8.35 8.38 17.13
CA LEU A 172 8.35 9.82 16.98
C LEU A 172 8.46 10.45 18.36
N SER A 173 9.60 11.05 18.64
CA SER A 173 9.87 11.74 19.89
C SER A 173 10.12 13.23 19.63
N THR A 174 10.08 14.04 20.69
CA THR A 174 10.44 15.45 20.60
C THR A 174 11.84 15.67 20.04
N ALA A 175 12.78 14.74 20.27
CA ALA A 175 14.12 14.80 19.71
C ALA A 175 14.10 14.75 18.18
N ILE A 176 13.25 13.91 17.58
CA ILE A 176 13.09 13.81 16.12
C ILE A 176 12.52 15.10 15.54
N TYR A 177 11.50 15.66 16.18
CA TYR A 177 10.95 16.94 15.75
C TYR A 177 11.98 18.09 15.83
N LYS A 178 12.83 18.09 16.88
CA LYS A 178 13.95 19.04 16.98
C LYS A 178 14.94 18.84 15.84
N GLU A 179 15.29 17.60 15.55
CA GLU A 179 16.19 17.25 14.46
C GLU A 179 15.61 17.63 13.10
N MET A 180 14.34 17.35 12.85
CA MET A 180 13.64 17.79 11.63
C MET A 180 13.70 19.32 11.47
N LEU A 181 13.55 20.07 12.57
CA LEU A 181 13.64 21.53 12.56
C LEU A 181 15.06 21.98 12.23
N LEU A 182 16.08 21.45 12.89
CA LEU A 182 17.48 21.77 12.63
C LEU A 182 17.87 21.47 11.19
N ASN A 183 17.45 20.33 10.68
CA ASN A 183 17.71 19.94 9.30
C ASN A 183 16.94 20.76 8.28
N SER A 184 15.74 21.27 8.62
CA SER A 184 14.99 22.18 7.75
C SER A 184 15.72 23.51 7.54
N LEU A 185 16.59 23.90 8.47
CA LEU A 185 17.42 25.10 8.40
C LEU A 185 18.76 24.85 7.69
N SER A 186 19.13 23.59 7.45
CA SER A 186 20.36 23.24 6.72
C SER A 186 20.24 23.61 5.25
N LYS A 187 21.27 24.28 4.72
CA LYS A 187 21.32 24.66 3.30
C LYS A 187 21.75 23.50 2.37
N LYS A 188 22.35 22.44 2.90
CA LYS A 188 22.97 21.40 2.07
C LYS A 188 22.00 20.34 1.62
N LYS A 189 21.28 19.71 2.52
CA LYS A 189 20.24 18.69 2.24
C LYS A 189 19.37 18.56 3.46
N SER A 190 18.07 18.46 3.28
CA SER A 190 17.23 18.08 4.42
C SER A 190 17.39 16.59 4.68
N SER A 191 17.79 16.25 5.89
CA SER A 191 17.79 14.84 6.29
C SER A 191 16.39 14.26 6.14
N SER A 192 16.35 13.07 5.61
CA SER A 192 15.13 12.29 5.53
C SER A 192 15.05 11.41 6.77
N ILE A 193 13.86 11.28 7.30
CA ILE A 193 13.61 10.39 8.43
C ILE A 193 12.91 9.16 7.91
N LEU A 194 13.48 8.01 8.21
CA LEU A 194 12.83 6.73 8.08
C LEU A 194 12.39 6.27 9.46
N GLN A 195 11.09 6.16 9.68
CA GLN A 195 10.57 5.45 10.82
C GLN A 195 10.52 3.96 10.51
N LEU A 196 11.43 3.21 11.09
CA LEU A 196 11.50 1.76 10.91
C LEU A 196 10.90 1.04 12.11
N LYS A 197 10.06 0.03 11.83
CA LYS A 197 9.45 -0.83 12.83
C LYS A 197 9.63 -2.29 12.44
N ASP A 198 10.32 -3.06 13.23
CA ASP A 198 10.37 -4.51 13.01
C ASP A 198 8.98 -5.14 13.17
N GLU A 199 8.19 -4.65 14.17
CA GLU A 199 6.79 -5.02 14.37
C GLU A 199 5.93 -3.76 14.57
N MET A 200 4.98 -3.54 13.66
CA MET A 200 4.15 -2.32 13.61
C MET A 200 2.92 -2.37 14.54
N SER A 201 2.60 -3.51 15.16
CA SER A 201 1.39 -3.62 16.00
C SER A 201 1.36 -2.63 17.15
N GLY A 202 2.50 -2.42 17.82
CA GLY A 202 2.64 -1.41 18.88
C GLY A 202 2.46 0.02 18.38
N PHE A 203 2.99 0.31 17.19
CA PHE A 203 2.83 1.60 16.54
C PHE A 203 1.35 1.91 16.23
N PHE A 204 0.64 0.99 15.59
CA PHE A 204 -0.78 1.19 15.26
C PHE A 204 -1.65 1.32 16.52
N LYS A 205 -1.34 0.57 17.59
CA LYS A 205 -2.05 0.73 18.88
C LYS A 205 -1.90 2.12 19.47
N ILE A 206 -0.72 2.74 19.34
CA ILE A 206 -0.48 4.10 19.84
C ILE A 206 -1.23 5.12 18.98
N VAL A 207 -1.08 5.03 17.66
CA VAL A 207 -1.69 5.98 16.71
C VAL A 207 -3.22 5.89 16.71
N ASN A 208 -3.76 4.68 16.89
CA ASN A 208 -5.21 4.43 16.90
C ASN A 208 -5.82 4.54 18.31
N ASN A 209 -5.07 4.92 19.34
CA ASN A 209 -5.62 5.14 20.66
C ASN A 209 -6.48 6.42 20.68
N LYS A 210 -7.66 6.36 21.30
CA LYS A 210 -8.58 7.50 21.41
C LYS A 210 -7.95 8.75 22.04
N ASN A 211 -6.93 8.58 22.88
CA ASN A 211 -6.18 9.68 23.49
C ASN A 211 -5.01 10.15 22.60
N GLY A 212 -4.77 9.52 21.44
CA GLY A 212 -3.67 9.78 20.51
C GLY A 212 -4.09 10.50 19.23
N ASN A 213 -5.26 11.15 19.17
CA ASN A 213 -5.74 11.84 17.96
C ASN A 213 -4.72 12.86 17.43
N GLU A 214 -4.05 13.62 18.30
CA GLU A 214 -3.02 14.58 17.91
C GLU A 214 -1.81 13.89 17.23
N GLU A 215 -1.38 12.73 17.72
CA GLU A 215 -0.30 11.97 17.08
C GLU A 215 -0.71 11.44 15.71
N LYS A 216 -1.96 11.01 15.54
CA LYS A 216 -2.51 10.55 14.27
C LYS A 216 -2.57 11.66 13.23
N GLU A 217 -3.05 12.84 13.62
CA GLU A 217 -3.10 14.04 12.76
C GLU A 217 -1.70 14.52 12.37
N ASN A 218 -0.76 14.52 13.32
CA ASN A 218 0.63 14.83 13.04
C ASN A 218 1.22 13.84 12.02
N PHE A 219 0.92 12.54 12.14
CA PHE A 219 1.34 11.54 11.15
C PHE A 219 0.80 11.82 9.75
N PHE A 220 -0.47 12.22 9.64
CA PHE A 220 -1.04 12.60 8.36
C PHE A 220 -0.34 13.82 7.76
N SER A 221 -0.05 14.81 8.58
CA SER A 221 0.69 16.00 8.17
C SER A 221 2.12 15.67 7.72
N LEU A 222 2.80 14.76 8.41
CA LEU A 222 4.12 14.27 8.04
C LEU A 222 4.12 13.45 6.73
N PHE A 223 3.04 12.74 6.45
CA PHE A 223 2.87 12.06 5.17
C PHE A 223 2.63 13.06 4.03
N ASP A 224 1.71 14.00 4.23
CA ASP A 224 1.31 14.94 3.19
C ASP A 224 2.31 16.11 3.00
N GLY A 225 3.28 16.27 3.92
CA GLY A 225 4.24 17.37 3.91
C GLY A 225 3.59 18.72 4.26
N THR A 226 2.47 18.70 4.98
CA THR A 226 1.80 19.92 5.46
C THR A 226 2.50 20.46 6.69
N PRO A 227 2.49 21.80 6.93
CA PRO A 227 3.15 22.39 8.08
C PRO A 227 2.62 21.82 9.40
N VAL A 228 3.52 21.50 10.32
CA VAL A 228 3.19 21.01 11.67
C VAL A 228 3.71 21.99 12.70
N HIS A 229 2.84 22.43 13.60
CA HIS A 229 3.19 23.23 14.76
C HIS A 229 3.33 22.30 15.97
N ILE A 230 4.51 22.28 16.58
CA ILE A 230 4.77 21.43 17.73
C ILE A 230 4.98 22.31 18.95
N ILE A 231 4.12 22.16 19.93
CA ILE A 231 4.18 22.82 21.22
C ILE A 231 4.14 21.73 22.28
N ARG A 232 5.28 21.42 22.89
CA ARG A 232 5.36 20.46 23.99
C ARG A 232 5.80 21.17 25.27
N THR A 233 4.88 21.32 26.20
CA THR A 233 5.11 21.99 27.48
C THR A 233 6.09 21.22 28.36
N SER A 234 6.08 19.89 28.31
CA SER A 234 6.97 19.03 29.11
C SER A 234 8.45 19.14 28.73
N THR A 235 8.79 19.63 27.53
CA THR A 235 10.17 19.75 27.02
C THR A 235 10.52 21.17 26.60
N GLU A 236 9.61 22.13 26.82
CA GLU A 236 9.73 23.52 26.37
C GLU A 236 10.01 23.66 24.87
N PHE A 237 9.70 22.62 24.09
CA PHE A 237 9.94 22.63 22.66
C PHE A 237 8.78 23.30 21.93
N ARG A 238 9.10 24.37 21.22
CA ARG A 238 8.17 25.08 20.33
C ARG A 238 8.82 25.23 18.97
N GLY A 239 8.18 24.77 17.94
CA GLY A 239 8.70 24.85 16.57
C GLY A 239 7.63 24.69 15.52
N LYS A 240 7.89 25.25 14.35
CA LYS A 240 7.09 25.04 13.13
C LYS A 240 7.93 24.29 12.11
N LEU A 241 7.44 23.15 11.67
CA LEU A 241 8.01 22.38 10.56
C LEU A 241 7.26 22.77 9.29
N GLU A 242 7.90 23.42 8.35
CA GLU A 242 7.23 23.98 7.16
C GLU A 242 6.80 22.89 6.15
N LYS A 243 7.63 21.93 5.89
CA LYS A 243 7.36 20.82 4.96
C LYS A 243 7.97 19.54 5.53
N PRO A 244 7.44 19.05 6.66
CA PRO A 244 7.97 17.84 7.24
C PRO A 244 7.52 16.64 6.42
N ILE A 245 8.46 15.80 6.03
CA ILE A 245 8.17 14.51 5.41
C ILE A 245 8.95 13.41 6.10
N ILE A 246 8.30 12.28 6.28
CA ILE A 246 8.94 11.06 6.76
C ILE A 246 8.53 9.90 5.86
N SER A 247 9.36 8.87 5.83
CA SER A 247 8.98 7.55 5.34
C SER A 247 8.70 6.62 6.51
N LEU A 248 7.79 5.69 6.35
CA LEU A 248 7.45 4.66 7.34
C LEU A 248 7.61 3.28 6.69
N LEU A 249 8.34 2.39 7.33
CA LEU A 249 8.54 1.03 6.86
C LEU A 249 8.54 0.08 8.06
N GLY A 250 7.84 -1.04 7.94
CA GLY A 250 7.90 -2.05 8.99
C GLY A 250 7.11 -3.31 8.66
N GLY A 251 7.20 -4.28 9.57
CA GLY A 251 6.53 -5.56 9.46
C GLY A 251 5.27 -5.63 10.31
N LEU A 252 4.29 -6.42 9.86
CA LEU A 252 3.10 -6.78 10.64
C LEU A 252 2.78 -8.25 10.41
N VAL A 253 2.45 -8.97 11.47
CA VAL A 253 1.99 -10.35 11.33
C VAL A 253 0.49 -10.41 11.05
N ASN A 254 0.06 -11.40 10.26
CA ASN A 254 -1.36 -11.52 9.85
C ASN A 254 -2.33 -11.53 11.03
N SER A 255 -1.94 -12.17 12.16
CA SER A 255 -2.76 -12.20 13.38
C SER A 255 -2.97 -10.83 14.04
N SER A 256 -2.12 -9.85 13.73
CA SER A 256 -2.17 -8.49 14.27
C SER A 256 -2.86 -7.48 13.35
N LEU A 257 -3.39 -7.88 12.19
CA LEU A 257 -4.03 -6.98 11.24
C LEU A 257 -5.19 -6.17 11.84
N HIS A 258 -5.87 -6.71 12.84
CA HIS A 258 -6.96 -6.03 13.56
C HIS A 258 -6.55 -4.70 14.19
N VAL A 259 -5.26 -4.49 14.49
CA VAL A 259 -4.75 -3.23 15.08
C VAL A 259 -4.77 -2.05 14.11
N LEU A 260 -4.92 -2.31 12.81
CA LEU A 260 -5.04 -1.28 11.78
C LEU A 260 -6.34 -0.48 11.90
N ARG A 261 -7.39 -1.04 12.48
CA ARG A 261 -8.66 -0.34 12.74
C ARG A 261 -8.66 0.35 14.09
N ASP A 262 -9.06 1.60 14.11
CA ASP A 262 -9.21 2.39 15.34
C ASP A 262 -10.60 2.29 15.98
N GLY A 263 -11.52 1.56 15.37
CA GLY A 263 -12.88 1.39 15.82
C GLY A 263 -13.81 2.59 15.55
N SER A 264 -13.31 3.67 14.96
CA SER A 264 -14.10 4.84 14.54
C SER A 264 -14.70 4.69 13.13
N GLY A 265 -14.19 3.73 12.34
CA GLY A 265 -14.57 3.55 10.95
C GLY A 265 -13.85 4.50 9.97
N GLU A 266 -13.16 5.52 10.45
CA GLU A 266 -12.42 6.47 9.63
C GLU A 266 -10.96 6.05 9.46
N ASP A 267 -10.67 5.18 8.51
CA ASP A 267 -9.33 4.61 8.30
C ASP A 267 -8.42 5.47 7.40
N GLY A 268 -8.28 6.77 7.70
CA GLY A 268 -7.39 7.65 6.96
C GLY A 268 -5.92 7.19 6.93
N LEU A 269 -5.50 6.36 7.91
CA LEU A 269 -4.18 5.76 7.93
C LEU A 269 -4.05 4.64 6.90
N ILE A 270 -5.03 3.75 6.78
CA ILE A 270 -5.02 2.65 5.80
C ILE A 270 -4.90 3.19 4.37
N GLY A 271 -5.61 4.26 4.04
CA GLY A 271 -5.52 4.89 2.72
C GLY A 271 -4.13 5.45 2.38
N ARG A 272 -3.28 5.69 3.38
CA ARG A 272 -1.90 6.15 3.20
C ARG A 272 -0.87 5.03 3.21
N MET A 273 -1.26 3.83 3.63
CA MET A 273 -0.37 2.67 3.71
C MET A 273 -0.30 1.90 2.39
N LEU A 274 0.89 1.49 2.03
CA LEU A 274 1.16 0.56 0.94
C LEU A 274 1.51 -0.80 1.54
N PHE A 275 0.73 -1.84 1.23
CA PHE A 275 0.94 -3.16 1.81
C PHE A 275 1.69 -4.08 0.85
N GLY A 276 2.85 -4.60 1.32
CA GLY A 276 3.56 -5.69 0.67
C GLY A 276 3.14 -7.03 1.27
N ILE A 277 2.62 -7.95 0.45
CA ILE A 277 2.20 -9.28 0.87
C ILE A 277 2.98 -10.32 0.07
N PRO A 278 3.66 -11.27 0.71
CA PRO A 278 4.54 -12.18 0.01
C PRO A 278 3.73 -13.22 -0.76
N ARG A 279 4.21 -13.54 -1.95
CA ARG A 279 3.86 -14.77 -2.66
C ARG A 279 4.63 -15.98 -2.14
N THR A 280 4.38 -17.12 -2.76
CA THR A 280 5.20 -18.31 -2.59
C THR A 280 6.65 -17.96 -2.92
N PRO A 281 7.62 -18.32 -2.07
CA PRO A 281 9.03 -18.11 -2.37
C PRO A 281 9.42 -18.80 -3.66
N PRO A 282 10.44 -18.30 -4.39
CA PRO A 282 10.96 -18.98 -5.55
C PRO A 282 11.43 -20.39 -5.18
N GLN A 283 11.05 -21.37 -6.01
CA GLN A 283 11.53 -22.73 -5.88
C GLN A 283 12.88 -22.85 -6.59
N GLY A 284 13.83 -23.55 -6.00
CA GLY A 284 15.13 -23.76 -6.59
C GLY A 284 16.26 -23.86 -5.56
N GLU A 285 17.46 -24.11 -6.05
CA GLU A 285 18.66 -24.12 -5.22
C GLU A 285 18.99 -22.70 -4.74
N SER A 286 19.58 -22.62 -3.54
CA SER A 286 20.08 -21.35 -3.02
C SER A 286 21.24 -20.88 -3.87
N MET A 287 21.19 -19.63 -4.32
CA MET A 287 22.31 -18.98 -4.99
C MET A 287 23.20 -18.30 -3.96
N GLU A 288 24.49 -18.19 -4.26
CA GLU A 288 25.39 -17.33 -3.48
C GLU A 288 25.01 -15.86 -3.66
N ALA A 289 25.40 -15.05 -2.67
CA ALA A 289 25.24 -13.62 -2.75
C ALA A 289 26.00 -13.07 -3.96
N ASP A 290 25.40 -12.13 -4.67
CA ASP A 290 26.07 -11.39 -5.75
C ASP A 290 26.61 -10.05 -5.19
N PRO A 291 27.93 -9.97 -4.87
CA PRO A 291 28.51 -8.76 -4.29
C PRO A 291 28.47 -7.57 -5.25
N GLU A 292 28.54 -7.81 -6.55
CA GLU A 292 28.53 -6.75 -7.56
C GLU A 292 27.18 -6.07 -7.61
N LEU A 293 26.09 -6.83 -7.57
CA LEU A 293 24.75 -6.25 -7.51
C LEU A 293 24.47 -5.52 -6.18
N ALA A 294 24.99 -6.06 -5.06
CA ALA A 294 24.90 -5.36 -3.79
C ALA A 294 25.67 -4.02 -3.82
N GLU A 295 26.88 -4.00 -4.40
CA GLU A 295 27.65 -2.77 -4.58
C GLU A 295 26.96 -1.82 -5.58
N HIS A 296 26.31 -2.35 -6.62
CA HIS A 296 25.54 -1.54 -7.56
C HIS A 296 24.38 -0.83 -6.86
N TRP A 297 23.64 -1.55 -5.98
CA TRP A 297 22.60 -0.94 -5.16
C TRP A 297 23.15 0.20 -4.28
N VAL A 298 24.32 0.01 -3.67
CA VAL A 298 25.01 1.09 -2.93
C VAL A 298 25.31 2.29 -3.83
N LYS A 299 25.82 2.07 -5.05
CA LYS A 299 26.15 3.15 -6.00
C LYS A 299 24.91 3.94 -6.42
N ILE A 300 23.79 3.25 -6.69
CA ILE A 300 22.50 3.90 -6.99
C ILE A 300 22.08 4.80 -5.83
N LEU A 301 22.11 4.29 -4.60
CA LEU A 301 21.72 5.09 -3.43
C LEU A 301 22.67 6.26 -3.20
N LYS A 302 23.98 6.09 -3.41
CA LYS A 302 24.96 7.21 -3.36
C LYS A 302 24.68 8.28 -4.42
N SER A 303 24.31 7.88 -5.63
CA SER A 303 23.90 8.80 -6.67
C SER A 303 22.69 9.62 -6.25
N LEU A 304 21.63 8.97 -5.73
CA LEU A 304 20.46 9.65 -5.21
C LEU A 304 20.77 10.52 -3.98
N ASP A 305 21.70 10.08 -3.13
CA ASP A 305 22.12 10.81 -1.93
C ASP A 305 22.86 12.10 -2.27
N SER A 306 23.50 12.19 -3.43
CA SER A 306 24.16 13.40 -3.90
C SER A 306 23.21 14.52 -4.33
N LEU A 307 21.89 14.23 -4.47
CA LEU A 307 20.90 15.23 -4.86
C LEU A 307 20.73 16.31 -3.79
N THR A 308 20.83 17.56 -4.16
CA THR A 308 20.74 18.72 -3.27
C THR A 308 19.47 19.53 -3.49
N LEU A 309 19.09 20.31 -2.49
CA LEU A 309 18.05 21.33 -2.58
C LEU A 309 18.47 22.46 -3.52
N ASP A 310 17.50 23.21 -4.02
CA ASP A 310 17.76 24.50 -4.66
C ASP A 310 18.06 25.55 -3.60
N THR A 311 19.27 26.09 -3.64
CA THR A 311 19.77 27.11 -2.71
C THR A 311 19.69 28.54 -3.25
N GLY A 312 19.16 28.71 -4.47
CA GLY A 312 19.00 30.02 -5.11
C GLY A 312 17.97 30.95 -4.43
N THR A 313 17.22 30.44 -3.46
CA THR A 313 16.21 31.18 -2.68
C THR A 313 16.64 31.36 -1.23
N LYS A 314 16.00 32.33 -0.50
CA LYS A 314 16.30 32.57 0.93
C LYS A 314 16.16 31.29 1.79
N MET A 315 15.22 30.44 1.44
CA MET A 315 15.05 29.11 2.08
C MET A 315 15.25 28.02 1.05
N PRO A 316 16.06 26.99 1.33
CA PRO A 316 16.25 25.87 0.42
C PRO A 316 14.92 25.23 0.02
N GLN A 317 14.72 25.04 -1.28
CA GLN A 317 13.48 24.49 -1.84
C GLN A 317 13.76 23.17 -2.57
N PRO A 318 12.79 22.24 -2.65
CA PRO A 318 12.93 21.07 -3.51
C PRO A 318 13.06 21.51 -4.96
N ARG A 319 13.93 20.86 -5.72
CA ARG A 319 13.94 21.02 -7.18
C ARG A 319 12.72 20.30 -7.75
N ARG A 320 11.97 21.02 -8.60
CA ARG A 320 10.74 20.49 -9.20
C ARG A 320 11.08 19.58 -10.37
N ILE A 321 10.47 18.41 -10.41
CA ILE A 321 10.45 17.52 -11.56
C ILE A 321 9.11 17.73 -12.25
N MET A 322 9.15 17.88 -13.57
CA MET A 322 7.98 18.11 -14.42
C MET A 322 7.69 16.85 -15.23
N MET A 323 6.44 16.70 -15.64
CA MET A 323 6.03 15.71 -16.63
C MET A 323 6.25 16.26 -18.04
N ASP A 324 6.71 15.43 -18.97
CA ASP A 324 6.62 15.75 -20.38
C ASP A 324 5.15 15.81 -20.87
N GLU A 325 4.92 16.21 -22.09
CA GLU A 325 3.55 16.40 -22.59
C GLU A 325 2.79 15.07 -22.70
N ASN A 326 3.47 13.97 -23.07
CA ASN A 326 2.86 12.64 -23.11
C ASN A 326 2.50 12.14 -21.70
N ALA A 327 3.41 12.29 -20.73
CA ALA A 327 3.15 11.97 -19.33
C ALA A 327 1.95 12.75 -18.77
N LYS A 328 1.82 14.03 -19.09
CA LYS A 328 0.67 14.85 -18.65
C LYS A 328 -0.66 14.31 -19.21
N VAL A 329 -0.67 13.86 -20.47
CA VAL A 329 -1.87 13.27 -21.08
C VAL A 329 -2.26 11.99 -20.34
N ILE A 330 -1.31 11.08 -20.14
CA ILE A 330 -1.53 9.81 -19.45
C ILE A 330 -1.97 10.06 -18.00
N TYR A 331 -1.27 10.93 -17.27
CA TYR A 331 -1.62 11.29 -15.90
C TYR A 331 -3.06 11.79 -15.78
N ARG A 332 -3.49 12.73 -16.66
CA ARG A 332 -4.86 13.25 -16.64
C ARG A 332 -5.90 12.18 -16.93
N LYS A 333 -5.61 11.21 -17.82
CA LYS A 333 -6.49 10.06 -18.06
C LYS A 333 -6.66 9.23 -16.79
N VAL A 334 -5.57 8.88 -16.12
CA VAL A 334 -5.57 8.09 -14.87
C VAL A 334 -6.32 8.82 -13.75
N VAL A 335 -6.11 10.14 -13.59
CA VAL A 335 -6.82 10.94 -12.58
C VAL A 335 -8.33 10.95 -12.83
N ARG A 336 -8.77 11.15 -14.09
CA ARG A 336 -10.21 11.09 -14.44
C ARG A 336 -10.82 9.75 -14.09
N MET A 337 -10.11 8.69 -14.34
CA MET A 337 -10.51 7.33 -14.05
C MET A 337 -10.69 7.09 -12.54
N PHE A 338 -9.72 7.46 -11.70
CA PHE A 338 -9.88 7.36 -10.25
C PHE A 338 -11.03 8.21 -9.72
N ASN A 339 -11.23 9.41 -10.26
CA ASN A 339 -12.36 10.26 -9.89
C ASN A 339 -13.69 9.60 -10.28
N ALA A 340 -13.78 9.02 -11.47
CA ALA A 340 -14.98 8.32 -11.92
C ALA A 340 -15.31 7.12 -11.01
N ILE A 341 -14.32 6.30 -10.61
CA ILE A 341 -14.53 5.20 -9.67
C ILE A 341 -15.01 5.72 -8.31
N ARG A 342 -14.37 6.76 -7.79
CA ARG A 342 -14.71 7.33 -6.48
C ARG A 342 -16.12 7.93 -6.45
N ASP A 343 -16.52 8.58 -7.54
CA ASP A 343 -17.75 9.36 -7.60
C ASP A 343 -18.94 8.53 -8.13
N ASP A 344 -18.72 7.27 -8.51
CA ASP A 344 -19.78 6.36 -8.96
C ASP A 344 -20.65 5.88 -7.79
N LYS A 345 -21.84 6.48 -7.69
CA LYS A 345 -22.84 6.16 -6.66
C LYS A 345 -23.45 4.75 -6.80
N SER A 346 -23.29 4.08 -7.95
CA SER A 346 -23.76 2.70 -8.15
C SER A 346 -22.88 1.70 -7.38
N ILE A 347 -21.67 2.12 -6.99
CA ILE A 347 -20.72 1.33 -6.25
C ILE A 347 -20.85 1.69 -4.78
N ALA A 348 -21.37 0.79 -3.97
CA ALA A 348 -21.41 0.94 -2.51
C ALA A 348 -20.01 0.72 -1.94
N LEU A 349 -19.14 1.73 -2.01
CA LEU A 349 -17.82 1.70 -1.38
C LEU A 349 -17.97 1.92 0.13
N GLY A 350 -17.38 1.05 0.93
CA GLY A 350 -17.20 1.32 2.37
C GLY A 350 -16.17 2.44 2.60
N ASP A 351 -16.22 3.08 3.77
CA ASP A 351 -15.36 4.21 4.13
C ASP A 351 -13.86 3.93 3.93
N SER A 352 -13.40 2.73 4.28
CA SER A 352 -12.01 2.30 4.08
C SER A 352 -11.62 2.22 2.60
N HIS A 353 -12.51 1.73 1.73
CA HIS A 353 -12.28 1.69 0.27
C HIS A 353 -12.21 3.11 -0.30
N TYR A 354 -13.13 3.97 0.13
CA TYR A 354 -13.11 5.38 -0.26
C TYR A 354 -11.81 6.07 0.17
N SER A 355 -11.33 5.80 1.38
CA SER A 355 -10.05 6.32 1.89
C SER A 355 -8.87 5.90 1.01
N ILE A 356 -8.78 4.62 0.59
CA ILE A 356 -7.73 4.13 -0.30
C ILE A 356 -7.79 4.86 -1.66
N LEU A 357 -8.96 4.91 -2.30
CA LEU A 357 -9.13 5.54 -3.61
C LEU A 357 -8.88 7.05 -3.56
N SER A 358 -9.23 7.73 -2.46
CA SER A 358 -8.99 9.18 -2.31
C SER A 358 -7.50 9.54 -2.26
N LYS A 359 -6.61 8.59 -1.93
CA LYS A 359 -5.16 8.78 -1.89
C LYS A 359 -4.44 8.22 -3.13
N ALA A 360 -5.16 7.57 -4.04
CA ALA A 360 -4.60 6.89 -5.21
C ALA A 360 -3.73 7.82 -6.08
N VAL A 361 -4.24 9.01 -6.41
CA VAL A 361 -3.53 10.00 -7.25
C VAL A 361 -2.24 10.48 -6.57
N ASN A 362 -2.28 10.71 -5.27
CA ASN A 362 -1.10 11.12 -4.50
C ASN A 362 -0.06 9.99 -4.46
N GLN A 363 -0.49 8.75 -4.21
CA GLN A 363 0.39 7.57 -4.21
C GLN A 363 0.98 7.32 -5.61
N LEU A 364 0.20 7.47 -6.68
CA LEU A 364 0.70 7.40 -8.05
C LEU A 364 1.85 8.40 -8.28
N GLY A 365 1.64 9.66 -7.90
CA GLY A 365 2.67 10.69 -8.06
C GLY A 365 3.96 10.37 -7.30
N ARG A 366 3.86 9.82 -6.09
CA ARG A 366 5.02 9.41 -5.27
C ARG A 366 5.78 8.26 -5.90
N LEU A 367 5.06 7.21 -6.35
CA LEU A 367 5.67 6.06 -7.04
C LEU A 367 6.31 6.48 -8.36
N THR A 368 5.65 7.36 -9.13
CA THR A 368 6.19 7.94 -10.37
C THR A 368 7.51 8.66 -10.09
N LEU A 369 7.56 9.53 -9.07
CA LEU A 369 8.77 10.25 -8.70
C LEU A 369 9.91 9.30 -8.31
N ILE A 370 9.61 8.27 -7.52
CA ILE A 370 10.59 7.27 -7.09
C ILE A 370 11.14 6.52 -8.29
N LEU A 371 10.28 6.01 -9.18
CA LEU A 371 10.72 5.27 -10.37
C LEU A 371 11.53 6.14 -11.32
N THR A 372 11.11 7.38 -11.57
CA THR A 372 11.83 8.33 -12.41
C THR A 372 13.27 8.53 -11.89
N LEU A 373 13.40 8.79 -10.60
CA LEU A 373 14.71 9.03 -9.99
C LEU A 373 15.57 7.77 -9.92
N LEU A 374 14.95 6.61 -9.66
CA LEU A 374 15.65 5.34 -9.62
C LEU A 374 16.22 4.95 -11.00
N LYS A 375 15.40 5.06 -12.05
CA LYS A 375 15.82 4.81 -13.45
C LYS A 375 16.97 5.73 -13.83
N HIS A 376 16.82 7.02 -13.58
CA HIS A 376 17.87 8.00 -13.91
C HIS A 376 19.16 7.79 -13.11
N ALA A 377 19.07 7.45 -11.82
CA ALA A 377 20.24 7.16 -11.01
C ALA A 377 20.98 5.91 -11.50
N GLU A 378 20.26 4.85 -11.90
CA GLU A 378 20.88 3.64 -12.46
C GLU A 378 21.58 3.94 -13.80
N GLU A 379 20.96 4.70 -14.70
CA GLU A 379 21.57 5.14 -15.95
C GLU A 379 22.87 5.94 -15.70
N CYS A 380 22.86 6.85 -14.74
CA CYS A 380 24.06 7.62 -14.36
C CYS A 380 25.17 6.71 -13.81
N VAL A 381 24.82 5.73 -12.96
CA VAL A 381 25.80 4.78 -12.42
C VAL A 381 26.39 3.89 -13.51
N LEU A 382 25.59 3.43 -14.45
CA LEU A 382 26.05 2.59 -15.57
C LEU A 382 26.94 3.36 -16.55
N SER A 383 26.62 4.62 -16.81
CA SER A 383 27.42 5.50 -17.69
C SER A 383 28.61 6.14 -16.97
N GLY A 384 28.77 5.96 -15.68
CA GLY A 384 29.79 6.61 -14.86
C GLY A 384 29.66 8.13 -14.78
N THR A 385 28.43 8.65 -14.99
CA THR A 385 28.12 10.08 -14.89
C THR A 385 27.54 10.45 -13.53
N LEU A 386 27.63 11.72 -13.19
CA LEU A 386 26.93 12.23 -12.00
C LEU A 386 25.46 12.46 -12.33
N ILE A 387 24.60 12.26 -11.32
CA ILE A 387 23.19 12.57 -11.47
C ILE A 387 23.03 14.10 -11.60
N GLU A 388 22.51 14.52 -12.73
CA GLU A 388 22.32 15.93 -13.02
C GLU A 388 21.24 16.54 -12.11
N PRO A 389 21.50 17.70 -11.53
CA PRO A 389 20.51 18.35 -10.66
C PRO A 389 19.32 18.94 -11.44
N LEU A 390 19.45 19.13 -12.74
CA LEU A 390 18.46 19.73 -13.65
C LEU A 390 18.20 18.81 -14.84
N GLY A 391 17.02 18.94 -15.46
CA GLY A 391 16.72 18.24 -16.71
C GLY A 391 16.03 16.88 -16.54
N ILE A 392 15.84 16.40 -15.31
CA ILE A 392 15.08 15.17 -15.07
C ILE A 392 13.58 15.47 -15.30
N THR A 393 12.96 14.72 -16.20
CA THR A 393 11.54 14.79 -16.50
C THR A 393 10.89 13.42 -16.35
N VAL A 394 9.59 13.40 -16.08
CA VAL A 394 8.80 12.18 -16.08
C VAL A 394 8.29 11.93 -17.47
N ASP A 395 8.51 10.73 -17.98
CA ASP A 395 7.92 10.21 -19.22
C ASP A 395 6.63 9.42 -18.97
N GLY A 396 5.87 9.18 -20.04
CA GLY A 396 4.60 8.47 -19.97
C GLY A 396 4.74 7.01 -19.52
N HIS A 397 5.82 6.33 -19.89
CA HIS A 397 6.05 4.93 -19.49
C HIS A 397 6.24 4.80 -17.98
N THR A 398 6.94 5.74 -17.39
CA THR A 398 7.16 5.74 -15.92
C THR A 398 5.86 5.94 -15.16
N ILE A 399 4.88 6.71 -15.70
CA ILE A 399 3.54 6.79 -15.06
C ILE A 399 2.81 5.44 -15.16
N LEU A 400 2.91 4.74 -16.29
CA LEU A 400 2.28 3.42 -16.45
C LEU A 400 2.92 2.38 -15.53
N ASP A 401 4.23 2.40 -15.37
CA ASP A 401 4.93 1.54 -14.43
C ASP A 401 4.54 1.84 -12.98
N ALA A 402 4.40 3.11 -12.63
CA ALA A 402 3.88 3.51 -11.32
C ALA A 402 2.43 3.08 -11.11
N LEU A 403 1.61 3.06 -12.16
CA LEU A 403 0.23 2.56 -12.12
C LEU A 403 0.19 1.05 -11.87
N LYS A 404 1.10 0.25 -12.46
CA LYS A 404 1.25 -1.19 -12.15
C LYS A 404 1.55 -1.41 -10.66
N LEU A 405 2.49 -0.64 -10.09
CA LEU A 405 2.78 -0.70 -8.65
C LEU A 405 1.57 -0.29 -7.81
N LEU A 406 0.88 0.77 -8.19
CA LEU A 406 -0.29 1.24 -7.46
C LEU A 406 -1.40 0.19 -7.47
N TYR A 407 -1.62 -0.49 -8.59
CA TYR A 407 -2.55 -1.60 -8.70
C TYR A 407 -2.20 -2.74 -7.72
N TYR A 408 -0.93 -3.17 -7.72
CA TYR A 408 -0.42 -4.15 -6.75
C TYR A 408 -0.73 -3.74 -5.31
N PHE A 409 -0.45 -2.51 -4.93
CA PHE A 409 -0.70 -2.01 -3.58
C PHE A 409 -2.19 -1.92 -3.25
N HIS A 410 -3.04 -1.51 -4.19
CA HIS A 410 -4.48 -1.44 -3.98
C HIS A 410 -5.08 -2.83 -3.75
N VAL A 411 -4.71 -3.81 -4.58
CA VAL A 411 -5.15 -5.20 -4.39
C VAL A 411 -4.75 -5.71 -3.01
N ASN A 412 -3.52 -5.46 -2.59
CA ASN A 412 -3.05 -5.84 -1.26
C ASN A 412 -3.78 -5.09 -0.13
N SER A 413 -4.11 -3.82 -0.32
CA SER A 413 -4.89 -3.04 0.67
C SER A 413 -6.28 -3.63 0.86
N PHE A 414 -6.95 -4.00 -0.22
CA PHE A 414 -8.25 -4.66 -0.15
C PHE A 414 -8.18 -6.05 0.48
N HIS A 415 -7.11 -6.80 0.17
CA HIS A 415 -6.86 -8.08 0.82
C HIS A 415 -6.70 -7.93 2.35
N VAL A 416 -5.92 -6.94 2.79
CA VAL A 416 -5.75 -6.61 4.21
C VAL A 416 -7.10 -6.26 4.85
N LEU A 417 -7.90 -5.39 4.23
CA LEU A 417 -9.23 -5.04 4.72
C LEU A 417 -10.13 -6.27 4.85
N HIS A 418 -10.14 -7.11 3.82
CA HIS A 418 -10.92 -8.35 3.84
C HIS A 418 -10.49 -9.29 4.97
N GLN A 419 -9.18 -9.45 5.19
CA GLN A 419 -8.66 -10.26 6.30
C GLN A 419 -9.04 -9.69 7.67
N ILE A 420 -9.00 -8.36 7.84
CA ILE A 420 -9.44 -7.70 9.07
C ILE A 420 -10.93 -7.99 9.32
N ASP A 421 -11.77 -7.86 8.31
CA ASP A 421 -13.20 -8.12 8.40
C ASP A 421 -13.49 -9.58 8.72
N TYR A 422 -12.84 -10.50 8.03
CA TYR A 422 -12.97 -11.94 8.26
C TYR A 422 -12.55 -12.33 9.67
N THR A 423 -11.39 -11.85 10.14
CA THR A 423 -10.90 -12.11 11.49
C THR A 423 -11.83 -11.51 12.56
N SER A 424 -12.36 -10.32 12.31
CA SER A 424 -13.34 -9.67 13.20
C SER A 424 -14.61 -10.48 13.30
N ILE A 425 -15.17 -10.96 12.17
CA ILE A 425 -16.39 -11.79 12.16
C ILE A 425 -16.14 -13.12 12.85
N GLN A 426 -14.98 -13.76 12.66
CA GLN A 426 -14.63 -15.00 13.36
C GLN A 426 -14.52 -14.79 14.87
N SER A 427 -13.91 -13.68 15.30
CA SER A 427 -13.85 -13.32 16.72
C SER A 427 -15.26 -13.12 17.31
N CYS A 428 -16.11 -12.37 16.61
CA CYS A 428 -17.51 -12.20 17.00
C CYS A 428 -18.27 -13.52 17.04
N ALA A 429 -18.02 -14.43 16.09
CA ALA A 429 -18.64 -15.74 16.07
C ALA A 429 -18.27 -16.59 17.29
N ARG A 430 -16.99 -16.59 17.67
CA ARG A 430 -16.48 -17.29 18.85
C ARG A 430 -16.99 -16.66 20.17
N GLU A 431 -16.98 -15.34 20.25
CA GLU A 431 -17.54 -14.62 21.42
C GLU A 431 -19.03 -14.93 21.61
N LEU A 432 -19.80 -14.91 20.52
CA LEU A 432 -21.21 -15.25 20.54
C LEU A 432 -21.43 -16.72 20.95
N PHE A 433 -20.64 -17.63 20.40
CA PHE A 433 -20.70 -19.05 20.77
C PHE A 433 -20.42 -19.25 22.26
N ASN A 434 -19.35 -18.64 22.79
CA ASN A 434 -19.00 -18.72 24.21
C ASN A 434 -20.08 -18.13 25.11
N TYR A 435 -20.62 -16.97 24.73
CA TYR A 435 -21.76 -16.38 25.44
C TYR A 435 -22.96 -17.32 25.49
N CYS A 436 -23.33 -17.90 24.34
CA CYS A 436 -24.45 -18.82 24.24
C CYS A 436 -24.23 -20.11 25.04
N LYS A 437 -23.01 -20.65 25.02
CA LYS A 437 -22.61 -21.81 25.81
C LYS A 437 -22.73 -21.54 27.31
N THR A 438 -22.20 -20.40 27.77
CA THR A 438 -22.26 -20.01 29.20
C THR A 438 -23.66 -19.75 29.68
N ASN A 439 -24.55 -19.17 28.87
CA ASN A 439 -25.91 -18.81 29.24
C ASN A 439 -26.96 -19.87 28.81
N GLY A 440 -26.56 -21.03 28.29
CA GLY A 440 -27.48 -22.09 27.90
C GLY A 440 -28.36 -21.76 26.68
N VAL A 441 -27.98 -20.77 25.85
CA VAL A 441 -28.76 -20.32 24.69
C VAL A 441 -28.45 -21.22 23.50
N LYS A 442 -29.32 -22.16 23.19
CA LYS A 442 -29.12 -23.14 22.09
C LYS A 442 -29.43 -22.60 20.69
N THR A 443 -30.23 -21.54 20.59
CA THR A 443 -30.71 -21.02 19.29
C THR A 443 -30.84 -19.51 19.32
N ILE A 444 -30.35 -18.85 18.27
CA ILE A 444 -30.54 -17.41 18.07
C ILE A 444 -31.21 -17.17 16.72
N PHE A 445 -32.26 -16.38 16.71
CA PHE A 445 -32.96 -15.93 15.51
C PHE A 445 -32.24 -14.69 14.91
N LYS A 446 -32.24 -14.57 13.58
CA LYS A 446 -31.67 -13.41 12.90
C LYS A 446 -32.26 -12.09 13.43
N SER A 447 -33.56 -12.07 13.75
CA SER A 447 -34.23 -10.91 14.35
C SER A 447 -33.71 -10.53 15.75
N ALA A 448 -33.27 -11.51 16.54
CA ALA A 448 -32.68 -11.25 17.86
C ALA A 448 -31.26 -10.64 17.75
N GLY A 449 -30.58 -10.86 16.62
CA GLY A 449 -29.28 -10.26 16.33
C GLY A 449 -29.28 -8.73 16.26
N TYR A 450 -30.47 -8.13 16.14
CA TYR A 450 -30.62 -6.67 16.18
C TYR A 450 -30.95 -6.13 17.57
N SER A 451 -31.08 -7.01 18.58
CA SER A 451 -31.41 -6.56 19.93
C SER A 451 -30.16 -6.23 20.74
N SER A 452 -30.25 -5.17 21.56
CA SER A 452 -29.17 -4.74 22.45
C SER A 452 -28.79 -5.78 23.52
N GLN A 453 -29.54 -6.87 23.64
CA GLN A 453 -29.25 -7.97 24.56
C GLN A 453 -28.06 -8.82 24.14
N PHE A 454 -27.71 -8.82 22.85
CA PHE A 454 -26.55 -9.54 22.33
C PHE A 454 -25.43 -8.55 21.95
N ARG A 455 -24.73 -8.02 22.96
CA ARG A 455 -23.60 -7.08 22.77
C ARG A 455 -22.52 -7.54 21.77
N PRO A 456 -22.15 -8.83 21.67
CA PRO A 456 -21.23 -9.28 20.62
C PRO A 456 -21.76 -9.03 19.20
N ILE A 457 -23.09 -9.18 19.01
CA ILE A 457 -23.73 -8.94 17.71
C ILE A 457 -23.90 -7.45 17.44
N SER A 458 -24.13 -6.63 18.47
CA SER A 458 -24.28 -5.19 18.29
C SER A 458 -23.03 -4.48 17.77
N LYS A 459 -21.85 -5.09 17.91
CA LYS A 459 -20.59 -4.65 17.28
C LYS A 459 -20.48 -5.01 15.79
N CYS A 460 -21.33 -5.93 15.32
CA CYS A 460 -21.37 -6.42 13.93
C CYS A 460 -22.59 -5.86 13.17
N THR A 461 -23.13 -4.73 13.58
CA THR A 461 -24.48 -4.25 13.27
C THR A 461 -24.65 -3.52 11.96
N ASN A 462 -24.58 -4.25 10.84
CA ASN A 462 -25.36 -3.92 9.65
C ASN A 462 -26.11 -5.18 9.23
N GLY A 463 -27.31 -5.09 8.66
CA GLY A 463 -28.17 -6.24 8.34
C GLY A 463 -27.47 -7.40 7.60
N ASP A 464 -26.50 -7.08 6.76
CA ASP A 464 -25.65 -8.05 6.06
C ASP A 464 -24.63 -8.73 6.99
N SER A 465 -24.26 -8.09 8.10
CA SER A 465 -23.27 -8.64 9.02
C SER A 465 -23.80 -9.81 9.83
N VAL A 466 -25.09 -9.85 10.16
CA VAL A 466 -25.70 -10.98 10.89
C VAL A 466 -25.77 -12.23 10.02
N GLU A 467 -26.05 -12.10 8.72
CA GLU A 467 -26.03 -13.20 7.77
C GLU A 467 -24.62 -13.79 7.67
N LYS A 468 -23.62 -12.94 7.42
CA LYS A 468 -22.20 -13.33 7.38
C LYS A 468 -21.73 -13.96 8.68
N LEU A 469 -22.19 -13.45 9.82
CA LEU A 469 -21.88 -14.02 11.14
C LEU A 469 -22.43 -15.44 11.27
N PHE A 470 -23.67 -15.69 10.84
CA PHE A 470 -24.26 -17.03 10.87
C PHE A 470 -23.56 -17.99 9.92
N ASP A 471 -23.19 -17.54 8.71
CA ASP A 471 -22.39 -18.32 7.77
C ASP A 471 -21.01 -18.67 8.36
N THR A 472 -20.39 -17.71 9.05
CA THR A 472 -19.11 -17.94 9.72
C THR A 472 -19.24 -18.91 10.90
N ILE A 473 -20.29 -18.84 11.71
CA ILE A 473 -20.55 -19.80 12.80
C ILE A 473 -20.70 -21.22 12.24
N GLU A 474 -21.42 -21.36 11.12
CA GLU A 474 -21.59 -22.65 10.44
C GLU A 474 -20.28 -23.17 9.86
N SER A 475 -19.53 -22.34 9.16
CA SER A 475 -18.21 -22.68 8.59
C SER A 475 -17.16 -23.09 9.64
N LEU A 476 -17.27 -22.52 10.86
CA LEU A 476 -16.43 -22.88 12.01
C LEU A 476 -16.92 -24.17 12.72
N GLY A 477 -18.02 -24.78 12.29
CA GLY A 477 -18.60 -25.94 12.95
C GLY A 477 -19.20 -25.65 14.34
N LEU A 478 -19.42 -24.39 14.67
CA LEU A 478 -19.95 -23.96 15.98
C LEU A 478 -21.48 -24.00 16.06
N GLY A 479 -22.14 -24.12 14.91
CA GLY A 479 -23.59 -24.15 14.82
C GLY A 479 -24.09 -24.53 13.43
N ILE A 480 -25.40 -24.72 13.30
CA ILE A 480 -26.06 -25.01 12.02
C ILE A 480 -27.06 -23.88 11.73
N LYS A 481 -26.91 -23.27 10.56
CA LYS A 481 -27.83 -22.27 10.05
C LYS A 481 -29.07 -22.97 9.49
N THR A 482 -30.23 -22.56 9.95
CA THR A 482 -31.51 -23.19 9.57
C THR A 482 -32.52 -22.12 9.16
N HIS A 483 -33.28 -22.42 8.11
CA HIS A 483 -34.43 -21.62 7.70
C HIS A 483 -35.72 -22.27 8.21
N GLY A 484 -36.48 -21.54 9.00
CA GLY A 484 -37.76 -22.03 9.51
C GLY A 484 -38.78 -22.24 8.38
N LYS A 485 -39.69 -23.19 8.55
CA LYS A 485 -40.82 -23.33 7.62
C LYS A 485 -41.73 -22.10 7.72
N SER A 486 -42.10 -21.51 6.57
CA SER A 486 -43.12 -20.48 6.52
C SER A 486 -44.42 -21.07 7.11
N LYS A 487 -44.91 -20.50 8.23
CA LYS A 487 -46.27 -20.80 8.63
C LYS A 487 -47.18 -20.20 7.56
N THR A 488 -47.96 -21.03 6.92
CA THR A 488 -49.03 -20.67 6.01
C THR A 488 -50.12 -19.90 6.80
N THR A 489 -49.85 -18.67 7.10
CA THR A 489 -50.83 -17.70 7.57
C THR A 489 -50.80 -16.52 6.62
N THR A 490 -51.96 -16.00 6.33
CA THR A 490 -52.33 -15.01 5.31
C THR A 490 -51.58 -13.66 5.30
N SER A 491 -50.47 -13.54 6.00
CA SER A 491 -49.53 -12.41 5.93
C SER A 491 -48.16 -12.95 5.48
N GLY A 492 -47.77 -12.67 4.22
CA GLY A 492 -46.60 -13.17 3.55
C GLY A 492 -45.27 -12.70 4.16
N GLY A 493 -44.92 -13.26 5.33
CA GLY A 493 -43.61 -13.04 5.98
C GLY A 493 -42.53 -14.01 5.44
N ARG A 494 -41.32 -13.55 5.21
CA ARG A 494 -40.18 -14.43 4.94
C ARG A 494 -39.96 -15.42 6.09
N PRO A 495 -39.62 -16.69 5.81
CA PRO A 495 -39.33 -17.64 6.89
C PRO A 495 -38.16 -17.14 7.75
N PRO A 496 -38.24 -17.34 9.08
CA PRO A 496 -37.19 -16.88 9.99
C PRO A 496 -35.90 -17.67 9.76
N THR A 497 -34.77 -17.00 9.68
CA THR A 497 -33.44 -17.60 9.69
C THR A 497 -32.93 -17.61 11.14
N PHE A 498 -32.37 -18.74 11.57
CA PHE A 498 -31.78 -18.87 12.91
C PHE A 498 -30.54 -19.76 12.87
N ILE A 499 -29.66 -19.61 13.85
CA ILE A 499 -28.51 -20.46 14.11
C ILE A 499 -28.78 -21.34 15.33
N LYS A 500 -28.54 -22.65 15.22
CA LYS A 500 -28.58 -23.60 16.32
C LYS A 500 -27.14 -23.99 16.66
N PHE A 501 -26.70 -23.70 17.88
CA PHE A 501 -25.35 -23.98 18.34
C PHE A 501 -25.13 -25.45 18.67
N ILE A 502 -23.91 -25.94 18.39
CA ILE A 502 -23.46 -27.29 18.68
C ILE A 502 -22.48 -27.18 19.85
N PHE A 503 -22.90 -27.57 21.05
CA PHE A 503 -22.07 -27.46 22.25
C PHE A 503 -21.26 -28.71 22.58
N ASP A 504 -21.49 -29.84 21.84
CA ASP A 504 -20.97 -31.15 22.22
C ASP A 504 -19.64 -31.53 21.52
N ASN A 505 -19.05 -30.64 20.72
CA ASN A 505 -17.86 -30.97 19.88
C ASN A 505 -16.55 -30.32 20.36
N LEU A 506 -16.42 -29.95 21.64
CA LEU A 506 -15.15 -29.44 22.18
C LEU A 506 -14.84 -30.17 23.51
N ASN A 507 -14.33 -31.39 23.42
CA ASN A 507 -13.44 -32.00 24.43
C ASN A 507 -12.00 -31.79 24.04
#